data_5cdaf8620b5fb35f959a7a16a8cc8f35
#
_entry.id   5cdaf8620b5fb35f959a7a16a8cc8f35
#
_cell.length_a   1.000
_cell.length_b   1.000
_cell.length_c   1.000
_cell.angle_alpha   90.00
_cell.angle_beta   90.00
_cell.angle_gamma   90.00
#
_symmetry.space_group_name_H-M   'P 1'
#
loop_
_entity.id
_entity.type
_entity.pdbx_description
1 polymer ?
#
loop_
_entity_poly.entity_id
_entity_poly.type
_entity_poly.pdbx_seq_one_letter_code
_entity_poly.pdbx_strand_id
1 'polypeptide(L)'
;MYLDLHTHSYFSDGEYPPEKIKAEATKWRFSFFSITDHNILWDTKSIKESITENDISYIDGLEISTLHRTPRFTLSLHILGYGKSLDRNILNKGLQQTVDGYNSRACAIINKLNNIFPDIELNFESIKNNGHEIYVSRNTLARLVVEHLKETLPLREVLKQFVFIENENDDWMMTPKESFELITRADGIPVLAHSGRELRKLGMSEYKKMIADLASEGLLGIEVYYPKHTKEDTATLRSVAKNLGLY
;
A
#
# COMPACT_ATOMS: atom_id res chain seq x y z
N MET A 1 -8.90 17.84 16.47
CA MET A 1 -8.03 16.66 16.44
C MET A 1 -7.73 16.35 14.99
N TYR A 2 -6.48 16.33 14.58
CA TYR A 2 -6.04 16.00 13.22
C TYR A 2 -5.38 14.63 13.24
N LEU A 3 -5.65 13.82 12.22
CA LEU A 3 -5.13 12.46 12.08
C LEU A 3 -4.56 12.30 10.67
N ASP A 4 -3.43 11.61 10.55
CA ASP A 4 -2.95 11.09 9.29
C ASP A 4 -2.48 9.65 9.51
N LEU A 5 -3.31 8.71 9.11
CA LEU A 5 -3.09 7.29 9.37
C LEU A 5 -2.64 6.51 8.12
N HIS A 6 -2.41 7.19 6.98
CA HIS A 6 -2.03 6.55 5.74
C HIS A 6 -0.91 7.32 5.04
N THR A 7 0.31 7.06 5.45
CA THR A 7 1.52 7.66 4.87
C THR A 7 2.53 6.58 4.50
N HIS A 8 3.41 6.87 3.56
CA HIS A 8 4.46 5.97 3.10
C HIS A 8 5.84 6.57 3.30
N SER A 9 6.77 5.75 3.74
CA SER A 9 8.17 6.09 3.84
C SER A 9 8.98 5.51 2.67
N TYR A 10 10.29 5.77 2.66
CA TYR A 10 11.19 5.21 1.66
C TYR A 10 11.34 3.67 1.76
N PHE A 11 10.78 3.03 2.80
CA PHE A 11 10.76 1.57 2.86
C PHE A 11 9.79 0.93 1.86
N SER A 12 8.91 1.74 1.25
CA SER A 12 8.04 1.33 0.14
C SER A 12 8.13 2.30 -1.05
N ASP A 13 7.16 3.16 -1.24
CA ASP A 13 7.09 4.08 -2.39
C ASP A 13 7.03 5.57 -2.00
N GLY A 14 7.21 5.88 -0.72
CA GLY A 14 7.37 7.23 -0.21
C GLY A 14 8.77 7.78 -0.47
N GLU A 15 8.94 9.10 -0.31
CA GLU A 15 10.21 9.80 -0.57
C GLU A 15 11.00 10.08 0.71
N TYR A 16 10.36 10.00 1.89
CA TYR A 16 10.97 10.47 3.14
C TYR A 16 11.24 9.34 4.13
N PRO A 17 12.31 9.48 4.94
CA PRO A 17 12.52 8.60 6.08
C PRO A 17 11.41 8.77 7.13
N PRO A 18 11.13 7.73 7.94
CA PRO A 18 10.13 7.78 9.00
C PRO A 18 10.27 8.97 9.96
N GLU A 19 11.51 9.35 10.30
CA GLU A 19 11.81 10.47 11.19
C GLU A 19 11.34 11.81 10.61
N LYS A 20 11.44 11.99 9.29
CA LYS A 20 10.95 13.21 8.61
C LYS A 20 9.42 13.23 8.57
N ILE A 21 8.78 12.08 8.36
CA ILE A 21 7.31 11.97 8.41
C ILE A 21 6.83 12.33 9.83
N LYS A 22 7.45 11.78 10.88
CA LYS A 22 7.17 12.16 12.27
C LYS A 22 7.35 13.66 12.50
N ALA A 23 8.45 14.26 12.03
CA ALA A 23 8.72 15.68 12.19
C ALA A 23 7.63 16.55 11.53
N GLU A 24 7.18 16.20 10.34
CA GLU A 24 6.08 16.89 9.67
C GLU A 24 4.75 16.70 10.44
N ALA A 25 4.42 15.49 10.89
CA ALA A 25 3.24 15.22 11.68
C ALA A 25 3.22 16.04 13.00
N THR A 26 4.36 16.16 13.66
CA THR A 26 4.54 17.01 14.87
C THR A 26 4.36 18.49 14.54
N LYS A 27 4.97 18.97 13.48
CA LYS A 27 4.85 20.36 13.00
C LYS A 27 3.41 20.75 12.70
N TRP A 28 2.64 19.86 12.09
CA TRP A 28 1.23 20.04 11.77
C TRP A 28 0.29 19.72 12.94
N ARG A 29 0.84 19.37 14.12
CA ARG A 29 0.11 19.05 15.34
C ARG A 29 -0.96 17.97 15.16
N PHE A 30 -0.61 16.90 14.46
CA PHE A 30 -1.48 15.74 14.41
C PHE A 30 -1.58 15.10 15.80
N SER A 31 -2.77 14.62 16.16
CA SER A 31 -2.96 13.85 17.39
C SER A 31 -2.46 12.42 17.24
N PHE A 32 -2.64 11.86 16.05
CA PHE A 32 -2.20 10.51 15.70
C PHE A 32 -1.66 10.47 14.28
N PHE A 33 -0.65 9.64 14.05
CA PHE A 33 -0.16 9.30 12.71
C PHE A 33 0.23 7.83 12.63
N SER A 34 0.27 7.31 11.42
CA SER A 34 0.76 5.97 11.10
C SER A 34 1.57 6.02 9.81
N ILE A 35 2.61 5.20 9.73
CA ILE A 35 3.34 4.93 8.49
C ILE A 35 2.95 3.53 8.05
N THR A 36 2.34 3.44 6.87
CA THR A 36 1.68 2.24 6.36
C THR A 36 2.37 1.74 5.09
N ASP A 37 3.67 1.50 5.19
CA ASP A 37 4.46 1.06 4.05
C ASP A 37 3.92 -0.24 3.42
N HIS A 38 4.06 -0.35 2.11
CA HIS A 38 3.54 -1.48 1.35
C HIS A 38 4.24 -2.80 1.70
N ASN A 39 3.43 -3.80 2.06
CA ASN A 39 3.83 -5.19 2.27
C ASN A 39 4.95 -5.41 3.29
N ILE A 40 5.10 -4.48 4.22
CA ILE A 40 6.04 -4.57 5.33
C ILE A 40 5.56 -3.84 6.57
N LEU A 41 5.83 -4.40 7.75
CA LEU A 41 5.96 -3.65 8.98
C LEU A 41 7.44 -3.52 9.33
N TRP A 42 8.02 -2.32 9.13
CA TRP A 42 9.41 -2.03 9.51
C TRP A 42 9.58 -1.91 11.04
N ASP A 43 10.81 -1.77 11.54
CA ASP A 43 11.05 -1.63 12.97
C ASP A 43 10.69 -0.22 13.46
N THR A 44 9.51 -0.10 14.05
CA THR A 44 8.95 1.18 14.52
C THR A 44 9.46 1.62 15.90
N LYS A 45 10.39 0.87 16.50
CA LYS A 45 10.88 1.10 17.86
C LYS A 45 11.50 2.48 18.03
N SER A 46 12.36 2.90 17.12
CA SER A 46 13.03 4.22 17.15
C SER A 46 12.02 5.38 17.13
N ILE A 47 10.98 5.27 16.31
CA ILE A 47 9.92 6.29 16.26
C ILE A 47 9.13 6.33 17.57
N LYS A 48 8.71 5.17 18.09
CA LYS A 48 7.96 5.09 19.35
C LYS A 48 8.75 5.62 20.53
N GLU A 49 10.02 5.26 20.65
CA GLU A 49 10.90 5.75 21.73
C GLU A 49 11.23 7.23 21.64
N SER A 50 11.16 7.81 20.45
CA SER A 50 11.39 9.24 20.21
C SER A 50 10.15 10.12 20.48
N ILE A 51 8.98 9.52 20.79
CA ILE A 51 7.75 10.22 21.12
C ILE A 51 7.72 10.49 22.63
N THR A 52 7.57 11.75 23.02
CA THR A 52 7.41 12.17 24.42
C THR A 52 5.93 12.29 24.80
N GLU A 53 5.60 12.29 26.10
CA GLU A 53 4.21 12.30 26.60
C GLU A 53 3.35 13.49 26.10
N ASN A 54 3.98 14.58 25.64
CA ASN A 54 3.28 15.75 25.11
C ASN A 54 3.26 15.80 23.59
N ASP A 55 3.78 14.75 22.93
CA ASP A 55 3.85 14.66 21.48
C ASP A 55 2.64 13.91 20.91
N ILE A 56 2.67 13.78 19.60
CA ILE A 56 1.69 13.02 18.82
C ILE A 56 1.79 11.53 19.15
N SER A 57 0.72 10.79 18.96
CA SER A 57 0.70 9.33 19.13
C SER A 57 0.97 8.61 17.80
N TYR A 58 1.80 7.56 17.85
CA TYR A 58 2.06 6.69 16.71
C TYR A 58 1.25 5.39 16.83
N ILE A 59 0.63 4.98 15.73
CA ILE A 59 -0.08 3.71 15.58
C ILE A 59 0.71 2.86 14.59
N ASP A 60 1.04 1.62 14.94
CA ASP A 60 1.63 0.71 13.98
C ASP A 60 0.69 0.49 12.81
N GLY A 61 1.24 0.55 11.61
CA GLY A 61 0.48 0.35 10.39
C GLY A 61 1.29 -0.25 9.26
N LEU A 62 0.60 -0.92 8.35
CA LEU A 62 1.12 -1.35 7.07
C LEU A 62 0.00 -1.34 6.03
N GLU A 63 0.35 -1.36 4.75
CA GLU A 63 -0.61 -1.53 3.66
C GLU A 63 -0.29 -2.78 2.85
N ILE A 64 -1.17 -3.77 2.86
CA ILE A 64 -0.98 -5.03 2.12
C ILE A 64 -1.64 -4.92 0.75
N SER A 65 -0.87 -5.14 -0.30
CA SER A 65 -1.37 -5.25 -1.66
C SER A 65 -2.00 -6.63 -1.87
N THR A 66 -3.28 -6.66 -2.26
CA THR A 66 -4.04 -7.89 -2.45
C THR A 66 -4.69 -7.97 -3.83
N LEU A 67 -5.09 -9.16 -4.23
CA LEU A 67 -5.79 -9.39 -5.48
C LEU A 67 -7.14 -10.06 -5.24
N HIS A 68 -8.20 -9.29 -5.44
CA HIS A 68 -9.57 -9.76 -5.33
C HIS A 68 -10.07 -10.28 -6.68
N ARG A 69 -10.25 -11.59 -6.79
CA ARG A 69 -10.72 -12.25 -8.02
C ARG A 69 -12.17 -12.68 -7.85
N THR A 70 -13.00 -12.30 -8.78
CA THR A 70 -14.37 -12.78 -8.92
C THR A 70 -14.59 -13.32 -10.34
N PRO A 71 -15.65 -14.06 -10.62
CA PRO A 71 -15.96 -14.48 -12.00
C PRO A 71 -16.16 -13.32 -12.99
N ARG A 72 -16.42 -12.10 -12.49
CA ARG A 72 -16.73 -10.93 -13.32
C ARG A 72 -15.56 -9.97 -13.49
N PHE A 73 -14.68 -9.88 -12.49
CA PHE A 73 -13.59 -8.92 -12.49
C PHE A 73 -12.45 -9.34 -11.55
N THR A 74 -11.28 -8.80 -11.83
CA THR A 74 -10.14 -8.81 -10.92
C THR A 74 -9.82 -7.38 -10.52
N LEU A 75 -9.63 -7.16 -9.21
CA LEU A 75 -9.26 -5.87 -8.62
C LEU A 75 -8.03 -6.01 -7.75
N SER A 76 -7.09 -5.10 -7.91
CA SER A 76 -6.06 -4.88 -6.90
C SER A 76 -6.66 -4.04 -5.79
N LEU A 77 -6.81 -4.62 -4.61
CA LEU A 77 -7.27 -3.92 -3.40
C LEU A 77 -6.09 -3.79 -2.43
N HIS A 78 -6.08 -2.70 -1.70
CA HIS A 78 -5.09 -2.50 -0.65
C HIS A 78 -5.77 -2.56 0.71
N ILE A 79 -5.14 -3.27 1.64
CA ILE A 79 -5.67 -3.49 2.98
C ILE A 79 -4.69 -2.91 3.98
N LEU A 80 -5.14 -1.89 4.70
CA LEU A 80 -4.42 -1.31 5.82
C LEU A 80 -4.58 -2.20 7.03
N GLY A 81 -3.51 -2.42 7.75
CA GLY A 81 -3.52 -3.09 9.04
C GLY A 81 -3.07 -2.12 10.12
N TYR A 82 -3.90 -1.91 11.15
CA TYR A 82 -3.57 -1.00 12.25
C TYR A 82 -3.57 -1.73 13.59
N GLY A 83 -2.64 -1.37 14.47
CA GLY A 83 -2.61 -1.88 15.82
C GLY A 83 -1.78 -1.00 16.76
N LYS A 84 -2.02 -1.10 18.06
CA LYS A 84 -1.19 -0.44 19.08
C LYS A 84 0.22 -1.04 19.11
N SER A 85 0.32 -2.35 18.86
CA SER A 85 1.57 -3.10 18.82
C SER A 85 1.37 -4.33 17.94
N LEU A 86 1.59 -4.16 16.64
CA LEU A 86 1.46 -5.26 15.67
C LEU A 86 2.63 -6.25 15.81
N ASP A 87 2.34 -7.55 15.70
CA ASP A 87 3.39 -8.58 15.67
C ASP A 87 4.11 -8.56 14.30
N ARG A 88 5.27 -7.89 14.27
CA ARG A 88 6.11 -7.77 13.08
C ARG A 88 6.56 -9.11 12.51
N ASN A 89 6.85 -10.09 13.37
CA ASN A 89 7.35 -11.39 12.92
C ASN A 89 6.24 -12.17 12.20
N ILE A 90 5.00 -12.13 12.72
CA ILE A 90 3.84 -12.75 12.08
C ILE A 90 3.60 -12.09 10.73
N LEU A 91 3.56 -10.75 10.68
CA LEU A 91 3.28 -10.00 9.45
C LEU A 91 4.37 -10.23 8.39
N ASN A 92 5.63 -9.96 8.70
CA ASN A 92 6.69 -10.04 7.70
C ASN A 92 6.93 -11.48 7.21
N LYS A 93 6.78 -12.48 8.09
CA LYS A 93 6.81 -13.88 7.66
C LYS A 93 5.64 -14.23 6.74
N GLY A 94 4.43 -13.75 7.04
CA GLY A 94 3.26 -13.97 6.20
C GLY A 94 3.34 -13.26 4.84
N LEU A 95 4.04 -12.13 4.77
CA LEU A 95 4.21 -11.34 3.56
C LEU A 95 5.40 -11.77 2.68
N GLN A 96 6.24 -12.70 3.14
CA GLN A 96 7.47 -13.09 2.44
C GLN A 96 7.21 -13.53 1.00
N GLN A 97 6.20 -14.37 0.77
CA GLN A 97 5.83 -14.82 -0.59
C GLN A 97 5.44 -13.65 -1.50
N THR A 98 4.71 -12.67 -0.96
CA THR A 98 4.33 -11.46 -1.69
C THR A 98 5.55 -10.62 -2.06
N VAL A 99 6.48 -10.42 -1.12
CA VAL A 99 7.75 -9.71 -1.35
C VAL A 99 8.59 -10.41 -2.40
N ASP A 100 8.73 -11.74 -2.32
CA ASP A 100 9.49 -12.54 -3.29
C ASP A 100 8.87 -12.47 -4.68
N GLY A 101 7.53 -12.47 -4.78
CA GLY A 101 6.80 -12.30 -6.02
C GLY A 101 7.06 -10.91 -6.66
N TYR A 102 7.01 -9.85 -5.87
CA TYR A 102 7.37 -8.50 -6.34
C TYR A 102 8.81 -8.43 -6.85
N ASN A 103 9.76 -9.02 -6.13
CA ASN A 103 11.17 -9.03 -6.52
C ASN A 103 11.39 -9.82 -7.82
N SER A 104 10.74 -10.98 -7.97
CA SER A 104 10.78 -11.77 -9.19
C SER A 104 10.21 -11.00 -10.39
N ARG A 105 9.07 -10.32 -10.17
CA ARG A 105 8.48 -9.43 -11.17
C ARG A 105 9.44 -8.29 -11.55
N ALA A 106 10.06 -7.65 -10.57
CA ALA A 106 11.01 -6.57 -10.82
C ALA A 106 12.20 -7.03 -11.67
N CYS A 107 12.78 -8.20 -11.38
CA CYS A 107 13.86 -8.79 -12.19
C CYS A 107 13.42 -9.00 -13.66
N ALA A 108 12.21 -9.52 -13.88
CA ALA A 108 11.70 -9.72 -15.23
C ALA A 108 11.48 -8.39 -15.96
N ILE A 109 10.96 -7.37 -15.29
CA ILE A 109 10.80 -6.02 -15.85
C ILE A 109 12.16 -5.38 -16.14
N ILE A 110 13.15 -5.49 -15.26
CA ILE A 110 14.51 -4.98 -15.46
C ILE A 110 15.13 -5.60 -16.71
N ASN A 111 15.04 -6.93 -16.88
CA ASN A 111 15.53 -7.60 -18.08
C ASN A 111 14.85 -7.06 -19.35
N LYS A 112 13.54 -6.86 -19.32
CA LYS A 112 12.79 -6.25 -20.43
C LYS A 112 13.26 -4.81 -20.70
N LEU A 113 13.43 -4.00 -19.68
CA LEU A 113 13.85 -2.60 -19.81
C LEU A 113 15.27 -2.47 -20.37
N ASN A 114 16.21 -3.30 -19.91
CA ASN A 114 17.57 -3.34 -20.43
C ASN A 114 17.63 -3.77 -21.90
N ASN A 115 16.68 -4.59 -22.36
CA ASN A 115 16.56 -4.95 -23.77
C ASN A 115 15.98 -3.79 -24.62
N ILE A 116 15.04 -3.02 -24.08
CA ILE A 116 14.41 -1.88 -24.78
C ILE A 116 15.37 -0.67 -24.80
N PHE A 117 16.05 -0.44 -23.68
CA PHE A 117 16.96 0.68 -23.44
C PHE A 117 18.33 0.14 -23.01
N PRO A 118 19.20 -0.30 -23.94
CA PRO A 118 20.48 -0.94 -23.58
C PRO A 118 21.42 -0.07 -22.76
N ASP A 119 21.28 1.24 -22.86
CA ASP A 119 22.06 2.26 -22.16
C ASP A 119 21.52 2.65 -20.77
N ILE A 120 20.36 2.07 -20.33
CA ILE A 120 19.84 2.31 -18.99
C ILE A 120 20.57 1.50 -17.91
N GLU A 121 21.09 0.33 -18.24
CA GLU A 121 21.93 -0.56 -17.41
C GLU A 121 21.36 -0.81 -16.01
N LEU A 122 20.05 -1.10 -15.90
CA LEU A 122 19.40 -1.36 -14.62
C LEU A 122 19.91 -2.66 -13.99
N ASN A 123 20.25 -2.60 -12.69
CA ASN A 123 20.65 -3.74 -11.89
C ASN A 123 19.76 -3.87 -10.63
N PHE A 124 19.16 -5.04 -10.41
CA PHE A 124 18.23 -5.27 -9.31
C PHE A 124 18.85 -4.99 -7.93
N GLU A 125 20.04 -5.53 -7.66
CA GLU A 125 20.68 -5.39 -6.35
C GLU A 125 21.07 -3.93 -6.06
N SER A 126 21.55 -3.21 -7.10
CA SER A 126 21.87 -1.79 -6.95
C SER A 126 20.64 -0.95 -6.65
N ILE A 127 19.51 -1.21 -7.33
CA ILE A 127 18.24 -0.50 -7.11
C ILE A 127 17.74 -0.76 -5.70
N LYS A 128 17.69 -2.03 -5.28
CA LYS A 128 17.22 -2.44 -3.95
C LYS A 128 18.08 -1.85 -2.82
N ASN A 129 19.41 -1.89 -2.95
CA ASN A 129 20.33 -1.42 -1.92
C ASN A 129 20.36 0.10 -1.81
N ASN A 130 20.16 0.83 -2.91
CA ASN A 130 20.15 2.30 -2.91
C ASN A 130 18.80 2.87 -2.42
N GLY A 131 17.70 2.12 -2.52
CA GLY A 131 16.36 2.62 -2.24
C GLY A 131 15.85 2.34 -0.83
N HIS A 132 16.58 1.58 0.01
CA HIS A 132 16.07 1.08 1.29
C HIS A 132 14.79 0.23 1.18
N GLU A 133 14.28 0.02 -0.02
CA GLU A 133 13.07 -0.75 -0.28
C GLU A 133 13.28 -2.23 0.00
N ILE A 134 12.26 -2.89 0.56
CA ILE A 134 12.30 -4.35 0.80
C ILE A 134 12.10 -5.11 -0.48
N TYR A 135 11.35 -4.52 -1.40
CA TYR A 135 11.18 -5.01 -2.76
C TYR A 135 11.20 -3.85 -3.75
N VAL A 136 11.61 -4.15 -4.99
CA VAL A 136 11.62 -3.15 -6.06
C VAL A 136 10.23 -3.05 -6.66
N SER A 137 9.60 -1.89 -6.51
CA SER A 137 8.24 -1.65 -7.00
C SER A 137 8.23 -1.30 -8.51
N ARG A 138 7.06 -1.47 -9.15
CA ARG A 138 6.87 -0.98 -10.53
C ARG A 138 7.01 0.55 -10.62
N ASN A 139 6.60 1.27 -9.57
CA ASN A 139 6.74 2.72 -9.50
C ASN A 139 8.22 3.14 -9.46
N THR A 140 9.05 2.43 -8.69
CA THR A 140 10.50 2.64 -8.63
C THR A 140 11.12 2.47 -10.02
N LEU A 141 10.83 1.36 -10.69
CA LEU A 141 11.34 1.12 -12.05
C LEU A 141 10.86 2.16 -13.06
N ALA A 142 9.58 2.57 -12.95
CA ALA A 142 9.05 3.59 -13.84
C ALA A 142 9.70 4.97 -13.63
N ARG A 143 10.02 5.36 -12.40
CA ARG A 143 10.77 6.60 -12.10
C ARG A 143 12.15 6.59 -12.75
N LEU A 144 12.87 5.47 -12.66
CA LEU A 144 14.18 5.31 -13.32
C LEU A 144 14.09 5.46 -14.85
N VAL A 145 13.04 4.89 -15.46
CA VAL A 145 12.79 5.06 -16.90
C VAL A 145 12.42 6.51 -17.25
N VAL A 146 11.60 7.18 -16.43
CA VAL A 146 11.26 8.60 -16.62
C VAL A 146 12.52 9.47 -16.61
N GLU A 147 13.40 9.23 -15.64
CA GLU A 147 14.70 9.92 -15.53
C GLU A 147 15.58 9.66 -16.75
N HIS A 148 15.73 8.40 -17.14
CA HIS A 148 16.47 7.99 -18.35
C HIS A 148 15.95 8.70 -19.62
N LEU A 149 14.63 8.78 -19.76
CA LEU A 149 13.97 9.47 -20.88
C LEU A 149 13.95 11.00 -20.72
N LYS A 150 14.68 11.57 -19.74
CA LYS A 150 14.74 13.03 -19.48
C LYS A 150 13.34 13.65 -19.36
N GLU A 151 12.44 12.96 -18.64
CA GLU A 151 11.07 13.40 -18.37
C GLU A 151 10.20 13.67 -19.63
N THR A 152 10.56 13.09 -20.77
CA THR A 152 9.80 13.26 -22.02
C THR A 152 8.42 12.55 -21.98
N LEU A 153 8.26 11.57 -21.10
CA LEU A 153 7.01 10.84 -20.86
C LEU A 153 6.59 10.93 -19.39
N PRO A 154 5.31 11.16 -19.10
CA PRO A 154 4.83 11.13 -17.73
C PRO A 154 4.85 9.71 -17.16
N LEU A 155 5.03 9.61 -15.83
CA LEU A 155 5.13 8.33 -15.08
C LEU A 155 4.01 7.34 -15.44
N ARG A 156 2.77 7.83 -15.61
CA ARG A 156 1.61 7.00 -15.97
C ARG A 156 1.79 6.30 -17.33
N GLU A 157 2.35 7.01 -18.31
CA GLU A 157 2.58 6.44 -19.64
C GLU A 157 3.74 5.44 -19.62
N VAL A 158 4.80 5.73 -18.86
CA VAL A 158 5.92 4.80 -18.66
C VAL A 158 5.44 3.50 -18.00
N LEU A 159 4.64 3.59 -16.93
CA LEU A 159 4.04 2.41 -16.27
C LEU A 159 3.23 1.57 -17.25
N LYS A 160 2.46 2.20 -18.13
CA LYS A 160 1.59 1.53 -19.08
C LYS A 160 2.35 0.90 -20.24
N GLN A 161 3.39 1.56 -20.75
CA GLN A 161 4.08 1.15 -21.98
C GLN A 161 5.23 0.18 -21.71
N PHE A 162 5.99 0.37 -20.63
CA PHE A 162 7.26 -0.30 -20.42
C PHE A 162 7.29 -1.19 -19.19
N VAL A 163 6.66 -0.77 -18.09
CA VAL A 163 6.79 -1.41 -16.78
C VAL A 163 5.61 -2.36 -16.51
N PHE A 164 5.41 -3.32 -17.41
CA PHE A 164 4.44 -4.39 -17.25
C PHE A 164 4.94 -5.68 -17.93
N ILE A 165 4.39 -6.82 -17.53
CA ILE A 165 4.62 -8.13 -18.14
C ILE A 165 3.28 -8.65 -18.64
N GLU A 166 3.25 -9.08 -19.90
CA GLU A 166 2.07 -9.72 -20.48
C GLU A 166 1.86 -11.11 -19.86
N ASN A 167 0.59 -11.44 -19.58
CA ASN A 167 0.18 -12.73 -19.01
C ASN A 167 0.89 -13.08 -17.69
N GLU A 168 1.15 -12.07 -16.87
CA GLU A 168 1.78 -12.26 -15.58
C GLU A 168 0.93 -13.15 -14.66
N ASN A 169 1.57 -14.14 -14.03
CA ASN A 169 0.95 -14.92 -12.98
C ASN A 169 1.09 -14.17 -11.64
N ASP A 170 -0.04 -13.75 -11.09
CA ASP A 170 -0.15 -13.05 -9.82
C ASP A 170 -0.59 -13.96 -8.65
N ASP A 171 -0.47 -15.28 -8.75
CA ASP A 171 -0.93 -16.25 -7.73
C ASP A 171 -0.13 -16.16 -6.42
N TRP A 172 0.99 -15.46 -6.43
CA TRP A 172 1.77 -15.13 -5.25
C TRP A 172 1.20 -13.95 -4.45
N MET A 173 0.27 -13.18 -5.01
CA MET A 173 -0.41 -12.10 -4.30
C MET A 173 -1.48 -12.68 -3.37
N MET A 174 -1.52 -12.16 -2.14
CA MET A 174 -2.58 -12.49 -1.19
C MET A 174 -3.95 -12.11 -1.71
N THR A 175 -4.96 -12.88 -1.34
CA THR A 175 -6.36 -12.45 -1.39
C THR A 175 -6.66 -11.48 -0.24
N PRO A 176 -7.72 -10.65 -0.34
CA PRO A 176 -8.15 -9.81 0.79
C PRO A 176 -8.40 -10.61 2.06
N LYS A 177 -9.05 -11.77 1.97
CA LYS A 177 -9.32 -12.65 3.11
C LYS A 177 -8.05 -13.11 3.83
N GLU A 178 -7.03 -13.59 3.08
CA GLU A 178 -5.74 -13.98 3.67
C GLU A 178 -5.07 -12.81 4.38
N SER A 179 -5.19 -11.58 3.83
CA SER A 179 -4.64 -10.38 4.47
C SER A 179 -5.40 -10.02 5.76
N PHE A 180 -6.73 -10.18 5.81
CA PHE A 180 -7.51 -9.98 7.04
C PHE A 180 -7.09 -10.96 8.14
N GLU A 181 -6.97 -12.24 7.79
CA GLU A 181 -6.51 -13.27 8.70
C GLU A 181 -5.09 -13.00 9.22
N LEU A 182 -4.18 -12.56 8.35
CA LEU A 182 -2.82 -12.23 8.71
C LEU A 182 -2.75 -11.02 9.67
N ILE A 183 -3.46 -9.93 9.33
CA ILE A 183 -3.53 -8.72 10.16
C ILE A 183 -4.14 -9.04 11.52
N THR A 184 -5.25 -9.79 11.56
CA THR A 184 -5.92 -10.18 12.82
C THR A 184 -5.04 -11.05 13.70
N ARG A 185 -4.31 -12.01 13.12
CA ARG A 185 -3.34 -12.84 13.86
C ARG A 185 -2.18 -12.04 14.44
N ALA A 186 -1.87 -10.90 13.85
CA ALA A 186 -0.84 -9.98 14.32
C ALA A 186 -1.39 -8.91 15.30
N ASP A 187 -2.59 -9.11 15.86
CA ASP A 187 -3.29 -8.20 16.77
C ASP A 187 -3.67 -6.86 16.12
N GLY A 188 -4.04 -6.91 14.84
CA GLY A 188 -4.39 -5.75 14.03
C GLY A 188 -5.85 -5.72 13.57
N ILE A 189 -6.23 -4.55 13.07
CA ILE A 189 -7.55 -4.25 12.50
C ILE A 189 -7.40 -4.04 11.00
N PRO A 190 -8.01 -4.90 10.14
CA PRO A 190 -7.98 -4.74 8.69
C PRO A 190 -8.98 -3.69 8.21
N VAL A 191 -8.48 -2.74 7.40
CA VAL A 191 -9.24 -1.61 6.85
C VAL A 191 -9.01 -1.51 5.35
N LEU A 192 -10.07 -1.42 4.54
CA LEU A 192 -9.95 -1.25 3.10
C LEU A 192 -9.46 0.17 2.77
N ALA A 193 -8.33 0.27 2.07
CA ALA A 193 -7.72 1.53 1.68
C ALA A 193 -8.43 2.17 0.48
N HIS A 194 -8.48 3.49 0.43
CA HIS A 194 -8.79 4.40 -0.70
C HIS A 194 -9.76 3.86 -1.79
N SER A 195 -10.80 3.17 -1.41
CA SER A 195 -11.69 2.42 -2.32
C SER A 195 -12.69 3.25 -3.15
N GLY A 196 -12.56 4.59 -3.13
CA GLY A 196 -13.39 5.46 -3.97
C GLY A 196 -13.22 5.21 -5.48
N ARG A 197 -12.04 4.73 -5.90
CA ARG A 197 -11.80 4.32 -7.29
C ARG A 197 -12.63 3.09 -7.66
N GLU A 198 -12.67 2.10 -6.80
CA GLU A 198 -13.44 0.87 -6.95
C GLU A 198 -14.94 1.16 -6.94
N LEU A 199 -15.39 2.07 -6.07
CA LEU A 199 -16.76 2.57 -6.05
C LEU A 199 -17.17 3.16 -7.42
N ARG A 200 -16.35 4.04 -7.99
CA ARG A 200 -16.60 4.64 -9.31
C ARG A 200 -16.56 3.62 -10.44
N LYS A 201 -15.66 2.62 -10.36
CA LYS A 201 -15.49 1.58 -11.39
C LYS A 201 -16.65 0.57 -11.39
N LEU A 202 -17.09 0.13 -10.23
CA LEU A 202 -18.11 -0.90 -10.07
C LEU A 202 -19.55 -0.33 -10.06
N GLY A 203 -19.69 0.93 -9.63
CA GLY A 203 -20.98 1.50 -9.28
C GLY A 203 -21.50 1.03 -7.93
N MET A 204 -22.49 1.76 -7.40
CA MET A 204 -22.96 1.63 -6.01
C MET A 204 -23.43 0.22 -5.64
N SER A 205 -24.18 -0.45 -6.52
CA SER A 205 -24.78 -1.75 -6.21
C SER A 205 -23.72 -2.85 -6.06
N GLU A 206 -22.83 -2.97 -7.03
CA GLU A 206 -21.75 -3.99 -7.03
C GLU A 206 -20.71 -3.67 -5.95
N TYR A 207 -20.39 -2.39 -5.74
CA TYR A 207 -19.49 -1.96 -4.66
C TYR A 207 -20.04 -2.37 -3.28
N LYS A 208 -21.31 -2.08 -2.97
CA LYS A 208 -21.93 -2.47 -1.69
C LYS A 208 -21.90 -3.98 -1.49
N LYS A 209 -22.14 -4.75 -2.54
CA LYS A 209 -22.07 -6.21 -2.47
C LYS A 209 -20.65 -6.66 -2.16
N MET A 210 -19.66 -6.15 -2.88
CA MET A 210 -18.26 -6.45 -2.62
C MET A 210 -17.86 -6.14 -1.18
N ILE A 211 -18.23 -4.97 -0.64
CA ILE A 211 -17.90 -4.61 0.75
C ILE A 211 -18.61 -5.52 1.75
N ALA A 212 -19.87 -5.91 1.50
CA ALA A 212 -20.60 -6.84 2.37
C ALA A 212 -19.93 -8.23 2.37
N ASP A 213 -19.50 -8.72 1.21
CA ASP A 213 -18.77 -9.98 1.08
C ASP A 213 -17.44 -9.90 1.86
N LEU A 214 -16.63 -8.83 1.66
CA LEU A 214 -15.37 -8.59 2.38
C LEU A 214 -15.59 -8.47 3.91
N ALA A 215 -16.65 -7.78 4.34
CA ALA A 215 -17.00 -7.69 5.76
C ALA A 215 -17.33 -9.06 6.37
N SER A 216 -18.01 -9.93 5.63
CA SER A 216 -18.29 -11.31 6.08
C SER A 216 -17.02 -12.18 6.17
N GLU A 217 -15.96 -11.81 5.45
CA GLU A 217 -14.66 -12.48 5.44
C GLU A 217 -13.67 -11.92 6.47
N GLY A 218 -14.01 -10.80 7.17
CA GLY A 218 -13.20 -10.27 8.25
C GLY A 218 -12.73 -8.82 8.08
N LEU A 219 -13.18 -8.08 7.05
CA LEU A 219 -12.92 -6.65 6.95
C LEU A 219 -13.62 -5.91 8.09
N LEU A 220 -12.90 -5.04 8.80
CA LEU A 220 -13.44 -4.31 9.96
C LEU A 220 -13.61 -2.80 9.72
N GLY A 221 -13.00 -2.23 8.69
CA GLY A 221 -13.11 -0.80 8.41
C GLY A 221 -12.93 -0.43 6.96
N ILE A 222 -13.27 0.83 6.63
CA ILE A 222 -13.07 1.43 5.30
C ILE A 222 -12.43 2.80 5.48
N GLU A 223 -11.39 3.09 4.72
CA GLU A 223 -10.82 4.44 4.65
C GLU A 223 -11.79 5.37 3.92
N VAL A 224 -12.44 6.25 4.70
CA VAL A 224 -13.44 7.19 4.21
C VAL A 224 -12.79 8.48 3.70
N TYR A 225 -11.77 8.96 4.43
CA TYR A 225 -11.09 10.22 4.13
C TYR A 225 -9.75 9.94 3.47
N TYR A 226 -9.68 10.24 2.18
CA TYR A 226 -8.47 10.10 1.38
C TYR A 226 -8.34 11.29 0.42
N PRO A 227 -7.13 11.82 0.16
CA PRO A 227 -6.97 13.06 -0.63
C PRO A 227 -7.57 13.01 -2.04
N LYS A 228 -7.67 11.82 -2.65
CA LYS A 228 -8.25 11.64 -3.99
C LYS A 228 -9.71 11.21 -3.99
N HIS A 229 -10.36 11.15 -2.83
CA HIS A 229 -11.80 10.97 -2.74
C HIS A 229 -12.52 12.30 -3.00
N THR A 230 -13.58 12.25 -3.79
CA THR A 230 -14.51 13.37 -3.94
C THR A 230 -15.39 13.50 -2.69
N LYS A 231 -16.07 14.61 -2.52
CA LYS A 231 -17.07 14.78 -1.45
C LYS A 231 -18.16 13.72 -1.52
N GLU A 232 -18.54 13.31 -2.74
CA GLU A 232 -19.54 12.27 -2.99
C GLU A 232 -19.00 10.88 -2.61
N ASP A 233 -17.75 10.54 -2.99
CA ASP A 233 -17.10 9.32 -2.55
C ASP A 233 -17.12 9.24 -1.02
N THR A 234 -16.65 10.29 -0.34
CA THR A 234 -16.57 10.36 1.12
C THR A 234 -17.94 10.15 1.79
N ALA A 235 -18.99 10.82 1.28
CA ALA A 235 -20.35 10.66 1.80
C ALA A 235 -20.87 9.23 1.62
N THR A 236 -20.61 8.66 0.45
CA THR A 236 -21.01 7.30 0.10
C THR A 236 -20.30 6.25 0.95
N LEU A 237 -18.95 6.33 1.04
CA LEU A 237 -18.14 5.40 1.83
C LEU A 237 -18.53 5.44 3.30
N ARG A 238 -18.75 6.63 3.86
CA ARG A 238 -19.26 6.79 5.24
C ARG A 238 -20.62 6.11 5.43
N SER A 239 -21.54 6.26 4.47
CA SER A 239 -22.84 5.62 4.54
C SER A 239 -22.73 4.09 4.47
N VAL A 240 -21.88 3.56 3.59
CA VAL A 240 -21.63 2.11 3.46
C VAL A 240 -21.02 1.57 4.75
N ALA A 241 -19.98 2.19 5.30
CA ALA A 241 -19.33 1.80 6.55
C ALA A 241 -20.38 1.73 7.69
N LYS A 242 -21.14 2.82 7.88
CA LYS A 242 -22.19 2.88 8.92
C LYS A 242 -23.24 1.77 8.78
N ASN A 243 -23.70 1.51 7.57
CA ASN A 243 -24.76 0.51 7.32
C ASN A 243 -24.30 -0.93 7.54
N LEU A 244 -23.00 -1.19 7.40
CA LEU A 244 -22.39 -2.50 7.61
C LEU A 244 -21.72 -2.65 8.99
N GLY A 245 -21.78 -1.62 9.84
CA GLY A 245 -21.13 -1.65 11.16
C GLY A 245 -19.59 -1.64 11.09
N LEU A 246 -19.02 -1.11 10.00
CA LEU A 246 -17.58 -0.96 9.81
C LEU A 246 -17.07 0.36 10.40
N TYR A 247 -15.83 0.35 10.89
CA TYR A 247 -15.11 1.54 11.37
C TYR A 247 -14.76 2.50 10.23
#